data_7418674b40215107a6dea5d8095aa956
#
_entry.id   7418674b40215107a6dea5d8095aa956
#
_cell.length_a   1.000
_cell.length_b   1.000
_cell.length_c   1.000
_cell.angle_alpha   90.00
_cell.angle_beta   90.00
_cell.angle_gamma   90.00
#
_symmetry.space_group_name_H-M   'P 1'
#
loop_
_entity.id
_entity.type
_entity.pdbx_description
1 polymer ?
#
loop_
_entity_poly.entity_id
_entity_poly.type
_entity_poly.pdbx_seq_one_letter_code
_entity_poly.pdbx_strand_id
1 'polypeptide(L)'
;MNLGVWTPLHTQGVIGGGHVLISGAPGAGKSHLLREAIIPGLVASGAQVLVIDYADVIGAKIKGLRREVYGEETFGISNPNAPSPAPDLLGSSAIATLACERAGRDAMADLLLRSLYVELVKNPPDREVRRFLVVDISHQSSALSTFGLLLRTAVKSGYTLIVTCQSPSTLDDDLLALFSTHVCFYHFFKRCLKTMSQALLSTDPTRQISGDRPMPLNHFGQPLATPASQLATDLSRLKVGECLLGLPGAKIEKLKLNPWG
;
A
#
# COMPACT_ATOMS: atom_id res chain seq x y z
N MET A 1 -13.92 19.68 -3.22
CA MET A 1 -13.07 18.52 -2.87
C MET A 1 -11.90 19.02 -2.05
N ASN A 2 -11.77 18.56 -0.82
CA ASN A 2 -10.71 19.03 0.06
C ASN A 2 -9.48 18.16 -0.15
N LEU A 3 -8.54 18.64 -0.98
CA LEU A 3 -7.35 17.94 -1.46
C LEU A 3 -6.21 17.85 -0.42
N GLY A 4 -6.49 18.18 0.85
CA GLY A 4 -5.46 18.42 1.87
C GLY A 4 -4.45 17.30 2.12
N VAL A 5 -4.81 16.03 1.89
CA VAL A 5 -3.87 14.89 2.03
C VAL A 5 -3.31 14.45 0.67
N TRP A 6 -4.08 14.61 -0.40
CA TRP A 6 -3.66 14.23 -1.74
C TRP A 6 -2.56 15.15 -2.28
N THR A 7 -2.64 16.45 -1.98
CA THR A 7 -1.68 17.42 -2.49
C THR A 7 -0.23 17.08 -2.11
N PRO A 8 0.12 16.79 -0.85
CA PRO A 8 1.47 16.32 -0.51
C PRO A 8 1.85 15.02 -1.22
N LEU A 9 0.95 14.05 -1.27
CA LEU A 9 1.19 12.77 -1.95
C LEU A 9 1.41 12.95 -3.46
N HIS A 10 0.71 13.88 -4.09
CA HIS A 10 0.79 14.13 -5.52
C HIS A 10 1.96 15.05 -5.91
N THR A 11 2.17 16.14 -5.17
CA THR A 11 3.18 17.16 -5.53
C THR A 11 4.60 16.78 -5.13
N GLN A 12 4.79 15.95 -4.11
CA GLN A 12 6.10 15.55 -3.61
C GLN A 12 6.65 14.28 -4.29
N GLY A 13 6.06 13.85 -5.41
CA GLY A 13 6.62 12.75 -6.20
C GLY A 13 6.34 11.34 -5.66
N VAL A 14 5.36 11.18 -4.75
CA VAL A 14 4.86 9.85 -4.35
C VAL A 14 4.48 9.00 -5.55
N ILE A 15 4.15 9.65 -6.64
CA ILE A 15 3.69 9.08 -7.90
C ILE A 15 4.84 8.97 -8.92
N GLY A 16 6.06 8.80 -8.49
CA GLY A 16 7.15 8.82 -9.49
C GLY A 16 8.36 7.95 -9.23
N GLY A 17 8.49 7.33 -8.09
CA GLY A 17 9.78 6.73 -7.75
C GLY A 17 9.78 5.38 -7.02
N GLY A 18 8.63 4.80 -6.72
CA GLY A 18 8.60 3.54 -6.00
C GLY A 18 7.21 3.19 -5.46
N HIS A 19 7.12 2.07 -4.76
CA HIS A 19 5.85 1.59 -4.21
C HIS A 19 5.43 2.34 -2.94
N VAL A 20 4.15 2.31 -2.65
CA VAL A 20 3.52 2.97 -1.48
C VAL A 20 2.96 1.92 -0.54
N LEU A 21 3.35 1.95 0.72
CA LEU A 21 2.75 1.13 1.78
C LEU A 21 1.84 2.00 2.66
N ILE A 22 0.58 1.61 2.75
CA ILE A 22 -0.41 2.21 3.64
C ILE A 22 -0.71 1.22 4.76
N SER A 23 -0.21 1.47 5.95
CA SER A 23 -0.34 0.55 7.07
C SER A 23 -1.19 1.12 8.21
N GLY A 24 -1.81 0.24 8.99
CA GLY A 24 -2.59 0.66 10.16
C GLY A 24 -3.59 -0.38 10.62
N ALA A 25 -4.05 -0.25 11.85
CA ALA A 25 -5.06 -1.12 12.44
C ALA A 25 -6.39 -1.10 11.65
N PRO A 26 -7.27 -2.10 11.83
CA PRO A 26 -8.62 -2.05 11.31
C PRO A 26 -9.34 -0.75 11.74
N GLY A 27 -10.11 -0.15 10.84
CA GLY A 27 -10.83 1.09 11.13
C GLY A 27 -9.99 2.38 11.22
N ALA A 28 -8.67 2.31 11.04
CA ALA A 28 -7.79 3.48 11.17
C ALA A 28 -7.95 4.55 10.08
N GLY A 29 -8.58 4.22 8.94
CA GLY A 29 -8.83 5.15 7.83
C GLY A 29 -8.16 4.79 6.51
N LYS A 30 -7.47 3.64 6.40
CA LYS A 30 -6.77 3.22 5.17
C LYS A 30 -7.65 3.20 3.93
N SER A 31 -8.76 2.44 3.99
CA SER A 31 -9.70 2.32 2.86
C SER A 31 -10.43 3.63 2.57
N HIS A 32 -10.63 4.49 3.58
CA HIS A 32 -11.15 5.83 3.39
C HIS A 32 -10.17 6.70 2.58
N LEU A 33 -8.89 6.70 2.97
CA LEU A 33 -7.84 7.41 2.23
C LEU A 33 -7.77 6.96 0.76
N LEU A 34 -7.83 5.65 0.49
CA LEU A 34 -7.85 5.13 -0.87
C LEU A 34 -9.05 5.64 -1.66
N ARG A 35 -10.26 5.53 -1.11
CA ARG A 35 -11.51 5.85 -1.82
C ARG A 35 -11.71 7.34 -2.07
N GLU A 36 -11.42 8.16 -1.06
CA GLU A 36 -11.79 9.58 -1.10
C GLU A 36 -10.67 10.48 -1.64
N ALA A 37 -9.43 10.00 -1.62
CA ALA A 37 -8.29 10.82 -2.01
C ALA A 37 -7.41 10.17 -3.09
N ILE A 38 -6.85 9.00 -2.82
CA ILE A 38 -5.79 8.43 -3.69
C ILE A 38 -6.35 8.02 -5.03
N ILE A 39 -7.32 7.11 -5.06
CA ILE A 39 -7.85 6.57 -6.34
C ILE A 39 -8.51 7.66 -7.18
N PRO A 40 -9.41 8.51 -6.63
CA PRO A 40 -9.99 9.61 -7.42
C PRO A 40 -8.93 10.58 -7.96
N GLY A 41 -7.91 10.88 -7.17
CA GLY A 41 -6.82 11.76 -7.59
C GLY A 41 -5.97 11.16 -8.72
N LEU A 42 -5.67 9.87 -8.66
CA LEU A 42 -4.95 9.16 -9.72
C LEU A 42 -5.75 9.16 -11.02
N VAL A 43 -7.03 8.80 -10.95
CA VAL A 43 -7.94 8.81 -12.12
C VAL A 43 -8.05 10.22 -12.71
N ALA A 44 -8.22 11.25 -11.88
CA ALA A 44 -8.28 12.63 -12.32
C ALA A 44 -6.98 13.13 -12.96
N SER A 45 -5.82 12.53 -12.62
CA SER A 45 -4.54 12.83 -13.25
C SER A 45 -4.32 12.12 -14.59
N GLY A 46 -5.29 11.34 -15.07
CA GLY A 46 -5.18 10.54 -16.29
C GLY A 46 -4.39 9.23 -16.14
N ALA A 47 -4.07 8.83 -14.90
CA ALA A 47 -3.39 7.57 -14.65
C ALA A 47 -4.33 6.37 -14.85
N GLN A 48 -3.79 5.24 -15.30
CA GLN A 48 -4.50 3.97 -15.26
C GLN A 48 -4.42 3.38 -13.86
N VAL A 49 -5.56 2.96 -13.32
CA VAL A 49 -5.65 2.43 -11.95
C VAL A 49 -6.39 1.10 -11.95
N LEU A 50 -5.69 0.04 -11.58
CA LEU A 50 -6.29 -1.25 -11.28
C LEU A 50 -6.38 -1.42 -9.78
N VAL A 51 -7.58 -1.66 -9.27
CA VAL A 51 -7.85 -1.92 -7.85
C VAL A 51 -8.22 -3.38 -7.67
N ILE A 52 -7.48 -4.12 -6.85
CA ILE A 52 -7.84 -5.48 -6.45
C ILE A 52 -8.54 -5.37 -5.10
N ASP A 53 -9.84 -5.55 -5.10
CA ASP A 53 -10.71 -5.40 -3.94
C ASP A 53 -11.24 -6.75 -3.48
N TYR A 54 -10.56 -7.34 -2.49
CA TYR A 54 -10.89 -8.67 -1.97
C TYR A 54 -12.21 -8.73 -1.18
N ALA A 55 -12.61 -7.62 -0.60
CA ALA A 55 -13.69 -7.60 0.36
C ALA A 55 -14.87 -6.72 -0.06
N ASP A 56 -14.84 -6.21 -1.31
CA ASP A 56 -15.80 -5.22 -1.80
C ASP A 56 -15.95 -3.96 -0.90
N VAL A 57 -14.83 -3.60 -0.27
CA VAL A 57 -14.79 -2.47 0.67
C VAL A 57 -14.45 -1.17 -0.04
N ILE A 58 -13.62 -1.27 -1.06
CA ILE A 58 -13.09 -0.13 -1.80
C ILE A 58 -14.00 0.19 -2.99
N GLY A 59 -14.31 -0.83 -3.80
CA GLY A 59 -14.94 -0.69 -5.10
C GLY A 59 -16.37 -0.19 -5.10
N ALA A 60 -17.17 -0.60 -4.12
CA ALA A 60 -18.60 -0.26 -4.07
C ALA A 60 -18.90 1.25 -4.04
N LYS A 61 -17.91 2.09 -3.71
CA LYS A 61 -18.09 3.53 -3.51
C LYS A 61 -17.31 4.40 -4.49
N ILE A 62 -16.51 3.83 -5.40
CA ILE A 62 -15.74 4.61 -6.38
C ILE A 62 -16.55 4.77 -7.65
N LYS A 63 -16.85 6.00 -8.02
CA LYS A 63 -17.53 6.34 -9.27
C LYS A 63 -16.50 6.48 -10.41
N GLY A 64 -16.89 6.04 -11.62
CA GLY A 64 -16.10 6.28 -12.83
C GLY A 64 -15.06 5.21 -13.17
N LEU A 65 -14.91 4.16 -12.37
CA LEU A 65 -14.11 2.98 -12.73
C LEU A 65 -15.03 1.83 -13.15
N ARG A 66 -14.61 1.09 -14.17
CA ARG A 66 -15.26 -0.16 -14.57
C ARG A 66 -15.09 -1.17 -13.43
N ARG A 67 -16.19 -1.77 -12.98
CA ARG A 67 -16.14 -2.81 -11.96
C ARG A 67 -16.34 -4.17 -12.63
N GLU A 68 -15.46 -5.08 -12.33
CA GLU A 68 -15.51 -6.46 -12.76
C GLU A 68 -15.53 -7.38 -11.54
N VAL A 69 -16.39 -8.38 -11.59
CA VAL A 69 -16.55 -9.36 -10.51
C VAL A 69 -16.03 -10.70 -11.02
N TYR A 70 -15.07 -11.23 -10.31
CA TYR A 70 -14.41 -12.50 -10.66
C TYR A 70 -14.81 -13.58 -9.66
N GLY A 71 -15.38 -14.66 -10.18
CA GLY A 71 -15.69 -15.86 -9.42
C GLY A 71 -14.65 -16.97 -9.65
N GLU A 72 -14.84 -18.10 -9.00
CA GLU A 72 -13.96 -19.27 -9.11
C GLU A 72 -13.83 -19.79 -10.56
N GLU A 73 -14.90 -19.68 -11.32
CA GLU A 73 -14.94 -20.08 -12.75
C GLU A 73 -13.98 -19.27 -13.62
N THR A 74 -13.79 -17.99 -13.28
CA THR A 74 -12.94 -17.06 -14.05
C THR A 74 -11.46 -17.45 -14.00
N PHE A 75 -11.02 -18.07 -12.92
CA PHE A 75 -9.61 -18.44 -12.73
C PHE A 75 -9.30 -19.89 -13.11
N GLY A 76 -10.26 -20.59 -13.74
CA GLY A 76 -10.06 -21.96 -14.16
C GLY A 76 -10.00 -22.96 -13.00
N ILE A 77 -10.45 -22.58 -11.79
CA ILE A 77 -10.58 -23.52 -10.67
C ILE A 77 -11.55 -24.63 -11.09
N SER A 78 -12.64 -24.26 -11.77
CA SER A 78 -13.62 -25.18 -12.35
C SER A 78 -13.39 -25.47 -13.84
N ASN A 79 -12.60 -24.66 -14.54
CA ASN A 79 -12.29 -24.78 -15.96
C ASN A 79 -10.84 -24.36 -16.26
N PRO A 80 -9.90 -25.32 -16.37
CA PRO A 80 -8.49 -25.01 -16.62
C PRO A 80 -8.20 -24.34 -17.97
N ASN A 81 -9.17 -24.31 -18.88
CA ASN A 81 -9.06 -23.64 -20.19
C ASN A 81 -9.65 -22.22 -20.17
N ALA A 82 -10.14 -21.72 -19.04
CA ALA A 82 -10.64 -20.35 -18.95
C ALA A 82 -9.50 -19.35 -19.27
N PRO A 83 -9.77 -18.31 -20.10
CA PRO A 83 -8.77 -17.29 -20.40
C PRO A 83 -8.41 -16.50 -19.15
N SER A 84 -7.13 -16.13 -19.03
CA SER A 84 -6.68 -15.26 -17.93
C SER A 84 -7.32 -13.88 -18.05
N PRO A 85 -7.87 -13.30 -16.97
CA PRO A 85 -8.40 -11.94 -16.99
C PRO A 85 -7.30 -10.85 -16.99
N ALA A 86 -6.04 -11.23 -16.79
CA ALA A 86 -4.94 -10.29 -16.57
C ALA A 86 -4.72 -9.31 -17.75
N PRO A 87 -4.77 -9.71 -19.05
CA PRO A 87 -4.57 -8.79 -20.15
C PRO A 87 -5.60 -7.64 -20.14
N ASP A 88 -6.88 -7.96 -19.96
CA ASP A 88 -7.97 -6.98 -19.95
C ASP A 88 -7.87 -6.02 -18.75
N LEU A 89 -7.47 -6.55 -17.59
CA LEU A 89 -7.28 -5.77 -16.38
C LEU A 89 -6.11 -4.80 -16.48
N LEU A 90 -4.99 -5.23 -17.03
CA LEU A 90 -3.80 -4.38 -17.16
C LEU A 90 -3.93 -3.32 -18.25
N GLY A 91 -4.82 -3.53 -19.22
CA GLY A 91 -5.09 -2.60 -20.33
C GLY A 91 -6.03 -1.45 -19.98
N SER A 92 -6.69 -1.46 -18.83
CA SER A 92 -7.74 -0.50 -18.47
C SER A 92 -7.72 -0.08 -17.01
N SER A 93 -8.42 1.02 -16.70
CA SER A 93 -8.73 1.37 -15.31
C SER A 93 -9.95 0.59 -14.85
N ALA A 94 -9.78 -0.25 -13.83
CA ALA A 94 -10.83 -1.14 -13.38
C ALA A 94 -10.73 -1.45 -11.89
N ILE A 95 -11.82 -1.96 -11.33
CA ILE A 95 -11.90 -2.55 -10.00
C ILE A 95 -12.21 -4.02 -10.18
N ALA A 96 -11.25 -4.87 -9.83
CA ALA A 96 -11.42 -6.31 -9.79
C ALA A 96 -11.89 -6.73 -8.40
N THR A 97 -13.16 -7.15 -8.29
CA THR A 97 -13.75 -7.66 -7.05
C THR A 97 -13.78 -9.17 -7.09
N LEU A 98 -13.29 -9.82 -6.02
CA LEU A 98 -13.31 -11.28 -5.90
C LEU A 98 -14.60 -11.74 -5.21
N ALA A 99 -15.49 -12.37 -5.96
CA ALA A 99 -16.77 -12.90 -5.48
C ALA A 99 -16.64 -14.38 -5.14
N CYS A 100 -16.14 -14.68 -3.95
CA CYS A 100 -16.06 -16.04 -3.43
C CYS A 100 -16.20 -16.06 -1.91
N GLU A 101 -16.41 -17.24 -1.36
CA GLU A 101 -16.38 -17.42 0.07
C GLU A 101 -15.00 -17.08 0.65
N ARG A 102 -14.96 -16.72 1.93
CA ARG A 102 -13.72 -16.26 2.59
C ARG A 102 -12.56 -17.24 2.44
N ALA A 103 -12.83 -18.53 2.50
CA ALA A 103 -11.81 -19.58 2.37
C ALA A 103 -11.18 -19.65 0.97
N GLY A 104 -11.97 -19.34 -0.08
CA GLY A 104 -11.47 -19.34 -1.47
C GLY A 104 -10.78 -18.05 -1.89
N ARG A 105 -11.00 -16.95 -1.16
CA ARG A 105 -10.48 -15.62 -1.54
C ARG A 105 -8.97 -15.56 -1.63
N ASP A 106 -8.27 -16.18 -0.69
CA ASP A 106 -6.80 -16.16 -0.69
C ASP A 106 -6.22 -16.90 -1.89
N ALA A 107 -6.81 -18.04 -2.26
CA ALA A 107 -6.40 -18.80 -3.44
C ALA A 107 -6.69 -18.03 -4.75
N MET A 108 -7.87 -17.44 -4.85
CA MET A 108 -8.24 -16.62 -6.03
C MET A 108 -7.35 -15.38 -6.14
N ALA A 109 -7.05 -14.76 -5.02
CA ALA A 109 -6.14 -13.63 -4.96
C ALA A 109 -4.74 -14.00 -5.45
N ASP A 110 -4.20 -15.12 -4.99
CA ASP A 110 -2.90 -15.60 -5.45
C ASP A 110 -2.91 -15.92 -6.95
N LEU A 111 -3.97 -16.56 -7.46
CA LEU A 111 -4.13 -16.81 -8.89
C LEU A 111 -4.20 -15.52 -9.70
N LEU A 112 -4.94 -14.53 -9.25
CA LEU A 112 -5.00 -13.22 -9.91
C LEU A 112 -3.63 -12.54 -9.92
N LEU A 113 -2.95 -12.48 -8.76
CA LEU A 113 -1.62 -11.89 -8.65
C LEU A 113 -0.59 -12.63 -9.54
N ARG A 114 -0.66 -13.96 -9.63
CA ARG A 114 0.18 -14.75 -10.54
C ARG A 114 -0.10 -14.43 -11.99
N SER A 115 -1.38 -14.34 -12.36
CA SER A 115 -1.79 -14.00 -13.74
C SER A 115 -1.28 -12.61 -14.12
N LEU A 116 -1.44 -11.63 -13.24
CA LEU A 116 -0.92 -10.27 -13.44
C LEU A 116 0.61 -10.25 -13.55
N TYR A 117 1.32 -11.01 -12.69
CA TYR A 117 2.78 -11.13 -12.76
C TYR A 117 3.23 -11.70 -14.10
N VAL A 118 2.62 -12.80 -14.56
CA VAL A 118 2.95 -13.45 -15.82
C VAL A 118 2.73 -12.50 -16.98
N GLU A 119 1.61 -11.77 -16.98
CA GLU A 119 1.28 -10.80 -18.03
C GLU A 119 2.27 -9.62 -18.05
N LEU A 120 2.63 -9.06 -16.90
CA LEU A 120 3.62 -7.99 -16.79
C LEU A 120 5.01 -8.38 -17.29
N VAL A 121 5.38 -9.66 -17.12
CA VAL A 121 6.65 -10.19 -17.61
C VAL A 121 6.63 -10.42 -19.12
N LYS A 122 5.52 -10.97 -19.66
CA LYS A 122 5.39 -11.29 -21.07
C LYS A 122 5.17 -10.06 -21.95
N ASN A 123 4.30 -9.18 -21.48
CA ASN A 123 3.81 -8.02 -22.23
C ASN A 123 3.98 -6.75 -21.38
N PRO A 124 5.24 -6.29 -21.15
CA PRO A 124 5.45 -5.06 -20.39
C PRO A 124 4.75 -3.89 -21.13
N PRO A 125 3.87 -3.16 -20.44
CA PRO A 125 3.16 -2.07 -21.06
C PRO A 125 4.06 -0.89 -21.38
N ASP A 126 3.60 -0.04 -22.29
CA ASP A 126 4.26 1.22 -22.59
C ASP A 126 4.45 2.10 -21.35
N ARG A 127 5.63 2.71 -21.19
CA ARG A 127 5.99 3.53 -20.04
C ARG A 127 5.46 4.97 -20.08
N GLU A 128 4.87 5.40 -21.19
CA GLU A 128 4.32 6.75 -21.32
C GLU A 128 3.12 6.99 -20.40
N VAL A 129 2.34 5.95 -20.13
CA VAL A 129 1.16 6.04 -19.26
C VAL A 129 1.52 5.62 -17.84
N ARG A 130 1.25 6.48 -16.86
CA ARG A 130 1.39 6.13 -15.44
C ARG A 130 0.36 5.10 -15.03
N ARG A 131 0.79 4.01 -14.42
CA ARG A 131 -0.06 2.88 -14.03
C ARG A 131 0.09 2.55 -12.57
N PHE A 132 -1.04 2.33 -11.93
CA PHE A 132 -1.11 2.01 -10.50
C PHE A 132 -1.88 0.72 -10.27
N LEU A 133 -1.32 -0.12 -9.42
CA LEU A 133 -1.97 -1.32 -8.93
C LEU A 133 -2.22 -1.15 -7.43
N VAL A 134 -3.49 -1.05 -7.05
CA VAL A 134 -3.91 -0.93 -5.64
C VAL A 134 -4.29 -2.31 -5.13
N VAL A 135 -3.60 -2.78 -4.08
CA VAL A 135 -3.79 -4.12 -3.52
C VAL A 135 -3.96 -4.04 -2.01
N ASP A 136 -5.02 -4.65 -1.48
CA ASP A 136 -5.19 -4.83 -0.04
C ASP A 136 -4.71 -6.22 0.38
N ILE A 137 -3.60 -6.29 1.11
CA ILE A 137 -3.05 -7.54 1.65
C ILE A 137 -3.41 -7.78 3.12
N SER A 138 -4.39 -7.04 3.64
CA SER A 138 -4.74 -7.03 5.08
C SER A 138 -5.17 -8.40 5.62
N HIS A 139 -5.60 -9.30 4.75
CA HIS A 139 -6.16 -10.61 5.12
C HIS A 139 -5.39 -11.81 4.56
N GLN A 140 -4.20 -11.58 3.96
CA GLN A 140 -3.49 -12.63 3.21
C GLN A 140 -2.22 -13.10 3.92
N SER A 141 -2.15 -14.39 4.18
CA SER A 141 -0.92 -15.05 4.66
C SER A 141 -0.22 -15.87 3.57
N SER A 142 -0.95 -16.40 2.58
CA SER A 142 -0.43 -17.35 1.59
C SER A 142 0.08 -16.71 0.29
N ALA A 143 -0.43 -15.56 -0.08
CA ALA A 143 -0.08 -14.89 -1.34
C ALA A 143 1.20 -14.03 -1.28
N LEU A 144 1.93 -14.00 -0.16
CA LEU A 144 3.08 -13.11 0.03
C LEU A 144 4.24 -13.40 -0.93
N SER A 145 4.46 -14.65 -1.33
CA SER A 145 5.53 -15.01 -2.27
C SER A 145 5.26 -14.45 -3.67
N THR A 146 4.06 -14.67 -4.19
CA THR A 146 3.64 -14.13 -5.50
C THR A 146 3.56 -12.62 -5.47
N PHE A 147 3.06 -12.04 -4.39
CA PHE A 147 3.04 -10.60 -4.16
C PHE A 147 4.45 -10.01 -4.19
N GLY A 148 5.43 -10.65 -3.55
CA GLY A 148 6.83 -10.22 -3.57
C GLY A 148 7.43 -10.22 -4.98
N LEU A 149 7.12 -11.21 -5.81
CA LEU A 149 7.53 -11.24 -7.21
C LEU A 149 6.89 -10.10 -8.01
N LEU A 150 5.60 -9.89 -7.85
CA LEU A 150 4.87 -8.82 -8.49
C LEU A 150 5.43 -7.44 -8.10
N LEU A 151 5.70 -7.21 -6.81
CA LEU A 151 6.27 -5.98 -6.30
C LEU A 151 7.63 -5.66 -6.94
N ARG A 152 8.53 -6.65 -7.04
CA ARG A 152 9.86 -6.51 -7.66
C ARG A 152 9.79 -6.26 -9.18
N THR A 153 8.77 -6.79 -9.85
CA THR A 153 8.62 -6.71 -11.30
C THR A 153 7.89 -5.46 -11.75
N ALA A 154 6.90 -5.02 -11.00
CA ALA A 154 6.00 -3.93 -11.36
C ALA A 154 6.73 -2.62 -11.69
N VAL A 155 7.76 -2.23 -10.92
CA VAL A 155 8.56 -1.02 -11.20
C VAL A 155 9.20 -1.11 -12.58
N LYS A 156 9.77 -2.27 -12.91
CA LYS A 156 10.41 -2.49 -14.22
C LYS A 156 9.41 -2.41 -15.37
N SER A 157 8.17 -2.78 -15.10
CA SER A 157 7.05 -2.75 -16.06
C SER A 157 6.25 -1.45 -16.02
N GLY A 158 6.73 -0.39 -15.35
CA GLY A 158 6.06 0.90 -15.31
C GLY A 158 4.83 0.99 -14.41
N TYR A 159 4.65 0.02 -13.50
CA TYR A 159 3.59 0.05 -12.49
C TYR A 159 4.10 0.48 -11.12
N THR A 160 3.35 1.35 -10.47
CA THR A 160 3.50 1.64 -9.05
C THR A 160 2.45 0.87 -8.25
N LEU A 161 2.88 0.09 -7.27
CA LEU A 161 1.96 -0.57 -6.34
C LEU A 161 1.64 0.34 -5.16
N ILE A 162 0.36 0.41 -4.84
CA ILE A 162 -0.16 1.02 -3.62
C ILE A 162 -0.78 -0.11 -2.80
N VAL A 163 -0.15 -0.42 -1.69
CA VAL A 163 -0.48 -1.60 -0.91
C VAL A 163 -1.03 -1.19 0.44
N THR A 164 -2.18 -1.74 0.82
CA THR A 164 -2.69 -1.60 2.19
C THR A 164 -2.38 -2.85 3.00
N CYS A 165 -1.95 -2.64 4.26
CA CYS A 165 -1.58 -3.70 5.17
C CYS A 165 -2.06 -3.40 6.60
N GLN A 166 -2.62 -4.40 7.29
CA GLN A 166 -2.96 -4.27 8.72
C GLN A 166 -1.80 -4.66 9.64
N SER A 167 -1.00 -5.63 9.21
CA SER A 167 0.10 -6.19 10.00
C SER A 167 1.42 -6.12 9.23
N PRO A 168 2.03 -4.94 9.13
CA PRO A 168 3.27 -4.75 8.36
C PRO A 168 4.43 -5.62 8.88
N SER A 169 4.36 -6.08 10.13
CA SER A 169 5.34 -7.02 10.69
C SER A 169 5.28 -8.44 10.10
N THR A 170 4.33 -8.73 9.21
CA THR A 170 4.29 -9.98 8.42
C THR A 170 5.07 -9.86 7.11
N LEU A 171 5.41 -8.65 6.70
CA LEU A 171 6.31 -8.42 5.57
C LEU A 171 7.76 -8.55 6.06
N ASP A 172 8.58 -9.24 5.30
CA ASP A 172 10.02 -9.27 5.58
C ASP A 172 10.69 -7.93 5.25
N ASP A 173 11.90 -7.74 5.75
CA ASP A 173 12.64 -6.49 5.57
C ASP A 173 12.96 -6.22 4.09
N ASP A 174 13.18 -7.26 3.28
CA ASP A 174 13.41 -7.15 1.85
C ASP A 174 12.20 -6.62 1.08
N LEU A 175 11.00 -7.07 1.46
CA LEU A 175 9.77 -6.55 0.89
C LEU A 175 9.47 -5.13 1.37
N LEU A 176 9.71 -4.85 2.63
CA LEU A 176 9.53 -3.49 3.18
C LEU A 176 10.45 -2.48 2.51
N ALA A 177 11.68 -2.86 2.17
CA ALA A 177 12.65 -2.01 1.48
C ALA A 177 12.24 -1.63 0.04
N LEU A 178 11.28 -2.35 -0.56
CA LEU A 178 10.75 -2.01 -1.89
C LEU A 178 9.76 -0.84 -1.86
N PHE A 179 9.26 -0.48 -0.68
CA PHE A 179 8.37 0.67 -0.53
C PHE A 179 9.19 1.93 -0.25
N SER A 180 9.11 2.89 -1.15
CA SER A 180 9.74 4.20 -0.98
C SER A 180 8.92 5.16 -0.13
N THR A 181 7.61 4.94 -0.09
CA THR A 181 6.65 5.80 0.60
C THR A 181 5.86 5.02 1.62
N HIS A 182 5.76 5.57 2.83
CA HIS A 182 5.02 4.96 3.93
C HIS A 182 3.95 5.91 4.45
N VAL A 183 2.69 5.46 4.44
CA VAL A 183 1.55 6.12 5.08
C VAL A 183 1.13 5.28 6.28
N CYS A 184 1.46 5.72 7.47
CA CYS A 184 1.32 4.93 8.69
C CYS A 184 0.21 5.51 9.56
N PHE A 185 -0.92 4.83 9.63
CA PHE A 185 -1.96 5.07 10.63
C PHE A 185 -1.58 4.44 11.97
N TYR A 186 -2.42 4.59 12.98
CA TYR A 186 -2.15 3.99 14.28
C TYR A 186 -2.10 2.46 14.25
N HIS A 187 -1.27 1.89 15.14
CA HIS A 187 -1.13 0.46 15.34
C HIS A 187 -1.24 0.10 16.82
N PHE A 188 -1.84 -1.04 17.12
CA PHE A 188 -1.93 -1.57 18.50
C PHE A 188 -0.73 -2.42 18.88
N PHE A 189 -0.19 -3.19 17.95
CA PHE A 189 0.80 -4.21 18.26
C PHE A 189 2.21 -3.62 18.25
N LYS A 190 2.97 -3.88 19.33
CA LYS A 190 4.36 -3.44 19.49
C LYS A 190 5.25 -3.83 18.28
N ARG A 191 5.03 -5.01 17.70
CA ARG A 191 5.74 -5.46 16.51
C ARG A 191 5.52 -4.52 15.33
N CYS A 192 4.27 -4.22 15.02
CA CYS A 192 3.93 -3.31 13.92
C CYS A 192 4.48 -1.89 14.17
N LEU A 193 4.39 -1.40 15.42
CA LEU A 193 4.96 -0.11 15.81
C LEU A 193 6.47 -0.08 15.57
N LYS A 194 7.21 -1.13 15.97
CA LYS A 194 8.65 -1.26 15.74
C LYS A 194 8.96 -1.27 14.25
N THR A 195 8.30 -2.13 13.48
CA THR A 195 8.50 -2.26 12.03
C THR A 195 8.27 -0.92 11.32
N MET A 196 7.15 -0.27 11.58
CA MET A 196 6.82 0.98 10.89
C MET A 196 7.64 2.18 11.36
N SER A 197 8.05 2.24 12.62
CA SER A 197 8.97 3.30 13.07
C SER A 197 10.34 3.19 12.39
N GLN A 198 10.84 1.98 12.16
CA GLN A 198 12.07 1.74 11.41
C GLN A 198 11.91 2.10 9.93
N ALA A 199 10.83 1.68 9.29
CA ALA A 199 10.53 2.01 7.91
C ALA A 199 10.39 3.53 7.68
N LEU A 200 9.70 4.24 8.57
CA LEU A 200 9.61 5.71 8.52
C LEU A 200 10.97 6.38 8.70
N LEU A 201 11.81 5.88 9.62
CA LEU A 201 13.15 6.43 9.81
C LEU A 201 14.02 6.29 8.56
N SER A 202 13.86 5.21 7.80
CA SER A 202 14.62 5.02 6.56
C SER A 202 14.32 6.06 5.49
N THR A 203 13.15 6.71 5.55
CA THR A 203 12.77 7.77 4.60
C THR A 203 13.28 9.16 5.00
N ASP A 204 13.56 9.40 6.29
CA ASP A 204 13.94 10.71 6.82
C ASP A 204 15.45 10.81 7.08
N PRO A 205 16.25 11.44 6.19
CA PRO A 205 17.68 11.54 6.34
C PRO A 205 18.10 12.35 7.57
N THR A 206 17.26 13.25 8.06
CA THR A 206 17.59 14.09 9.23
C THR A 206 17.60 13.31 10.53
N ARG A 207 16.93 12.16 10.57
CA ARG A 207 16.84 11.27 11.76
C ARG A 207 17.78 10.08 11.71
N GLN A 208 18.41 9.81 10.55
CA GLN A 208 19.35 8.68 10.40
C GLN A 208 20.74 8.91 11.04
N ILE A 209 21.08 10.15 11.43
CA ILE A 209 22.43 10.55 11.85
C ILE A 209 22.85 9.98 13.23
N SER A 210 22.00 9.20 13.89
CA SER A 210 22.22 8.78 15.28
C SER A 210 22.83 7.37 15.45
N GLY A 211 23.17 6.65 14.36
CA GLY A 211 23.53 5.23 14.42
C GLY A 211 24.78 4.88 15.24
N ASP A 212 25.81 5.74 15.24
CA ASP A 212 27.12 5.46 15.85
C ASP A 212 27.47 6.34 17.08
N ARG A 213 26.58 7.22 17.50
CA ARG A 213 26.82 7.99 18.73
C ARG A 213 26.27 7.28 19.94
N PRO A 214 27.04 7.21 21.06
CA PRO A 214 26.49 6.70 22.31
C PRO A 214 25.21 7.46 22.64
N MET A 215 24.15 6.71 22.99
CA MET A 215 22.85 7.31 23.33
C MET A 215 23.06 8.38 24.41
N PRO A 216 22.63 9.61 24.15
CA PRO A 216 22.71 10.64 25.19
C PRO A 216 21.85 10.22 26.35
N LEU A 217 22.40 10.35 27.53
CA LEU A 217 21.71 10.07 28.80
C LEU A 217 21.00 11.35 29.26
N ASN A 218 19.86 11.20 29.91
CA ASN A 218 19.24 12.30 30.64
C ASN A 218 20.04 12.58 31.91
N HIS A 219 19.71 13.63 32.66
CA HIS A 219 20.38 14.00 33.92
C HIS A 219 20.25 12.96 35.04
N PHE A 220 19.42 11.91 34.85
CA PHE A 220 19.33 10.75 35.76
C PHE A 220 20.13 9.53 35.26
N GLY A 221 20.95 9.68 34.21
CA GLY A 221 21.73 8.58 33.65
C GLY A 221 20.91 7.56 32.84
N GLN A 222 19.65 7.86 32.51
CA GLN A 222 18.81 6.98 31.71
C GLN A 222 18.97 7.31 30.23
N PRO A 223 18.94 6.30 29.32
CA PRO A 223 18.97 6.54 27.89
C PRO A 223 17.81 7.43 27.44
N LEU A 224 18.11 8.47 26.69
CA LEU A 224 17.07 9.24 26.00
C LEU A 224 16.35 8.36 24.99
N ALA A 225 15.07 8.64 24.76
CA ALA A 225 14.27 7.92 23.77
C ALA A 225 14.95 7.97 22.38
N THR A 226 15.14 6.81 21.76
CA THR A 226 15.65 6.75 20.40
C THR A 226 14.64 7.35 19.42
N PRO A 227 15.06 7.88 18.26
CA PRO A 227 14.12 8.32 17.22
C PRO A 227 13.08 7.27 16.86
N ALA A 228 13.47 5.99 16.81
CA ALA A 228 12.54 4.88 16.56
C ALA A 228 11.50 4.72 17.69
N SER A 229 11.92 4.79 18.94
CA SER A 229 10.98 4.67 20.08
C SER A 229 10.03 5.86 20.19
N GLN A 230 10.49 7.04 19.80
CA GLN A 230 9.67 8.23 19.76
C GLN A 230 8.61 8.12 18.65
N LEU A 231 9.00 7.71 17.43
CA LEU A 231 8.05 7.44 16.34
C LEU A 231 7.05 6.33 16.69
N ALA A 232 7.49 5.26 17.34
CA ALA A 232 6.58 4.21 17.79
C ALA A 232 5.55 4.75 18.79
N THR A 233 5.96 5.67 19.67
CA THR A 233 5.04 6.37 20.59
C THR A 233 4.08 7.27 19.83
N ASP A 234 4.58 8.05 18.86
CA ASP A 234 3.74 8.93 18.04
C ASP A 234 2.70 8.12 17.27
N LEU A 235 3.11 7.01 16.60
CA LEU A 235 2.21 6.10 15.90
C LEU A 235 1.12 5.52 16.81
N SER A 236 1.47 5.16 18.04
CA SER A 236 0.51 4.59 19.01
C SER A 236 -0.53 5.60 19.49
N ARG A 237 -0.25 6.89 19.37
CA ARG A 237 -1.12 8.01 19.82
C ARG A 237 -1.93 8.63 18.70
N LEU A 238 -1.77 8.20 17.47
CA LEU A 238 -2.57 8.69 16.35
C LEU A 238 -4.05 8.38 16.58
N LYS A 239 -4.88 9.33 16.24
CA LYS A 239 -6.34 9.16 16.24
C LYS A 239 -6.80 8.56 14.91
N VAL A 240 -8.03 8.06 14.86
CA VAL A 240 -8.68 7.65 13.61
C VAL A 240 -8.64 8.80 12.60
N GLY A 241 -8.17 8.53 11.40
CA GLY A 241 -7.98 9.54 10.36
C GLY A 241 -6.70 10.36 10.49
N GLU A 242 -5.84 10.12 11.47
CA GLU A 242 -4.48 10.69 11.51
C GLU A 242 -3.46 9.66 11.02
N CYS A 243 -2.46 10.12 10.26
CA CYS A 243 -1.35 9.27 9.82
C CYS A 243 -0.02 10.03 9.83
N LEU A 244 1.08 9.27 9.84
CA LEU A 244 2.41 9.79 9.55
C LEU A 244 2.75 9.44 8.09
N LEU A 245 3.27 10.41 7.37
CA LEU A 245 3.74 10.26 6.00
C LEU A 245 5.26 10.33 5.98
N GLY A 246 5.90 9.27 5.50
CA GLY A 246 7.33 9.20 5.19
C GLY A 246 7.53 9.17 3.68
N LEU A 247 8.25 10.15 3.17
CA LEU A 247 8.65 10.27 1.76
C LEU A 247 10.16 10.19 1.64
N PRO A 248 10.72 9.63 0.56
CA PRO A 248 12.15 9.55 0.36
C PRO A 248 12.82 10.92 0.45
N GLY A 249 13.77 11.06 1.35
CA GLY A 249 14.55 12.30 1.51
C GLY A 249 13.80 13.46 2.18
N ALA A 250 12.56 13.27 2.64
CA ALA A 250 11.76 14.29 3.28
C ALA A 250 11.61 14.03 4.80
N LYS A 251 11.29 15.08 5.54
CA LYS A 251 10.90 14.94 6.94
C LYS A 251 9.57 14.21 7.06
N ILE A 252 9.43 13.40 8.10
CA ILE A 252 8.17 12.73 8.41
C ILE A 252 7.13 13.78 8.79
N GLU A 253 5.99 13.75 8.12
CA GLU A 253 4.87 14.68 8.32
C GLU A 253 3.69 13.97 8.98
N LYS A 254 3.04 14.65 9.93
CA LYS A 254 1.74 14.22 10.45
C LYS A 254 0.63 14.83 9.64
N LEU A 255 -0.21 13.97 9.07
CA LEU A 255 -1.37 14.37 8.29
C LEU A 255 -2.66 13.99 9.02
N LYS A 256 -3.71 14.75 8.75
CA LYS A 256 -5.06 14.48 9.24
C LYS A 256 -6.00 14.40 8.04
N LEU A 257 -6.66 13.27 7.89
CA LEU A 257 -7.75 13.12 6.95
C LEU A 257 -8.91 13.96 7.45
N ASN A 258 -9.54 14.74 6.56
CA ASN A 258 -10.76 15.44 6.95
C ASN A 258 -11.80 14.41 7.40
N PRO A 259 -12.46 14.66 8.53
CA PRO A 259 -13.50 13.79 9.00
C PRO A 259 -14.63 13.73 7.98
N TRP A 260 -15.10 12.53 7.79
CA TRP A 260 -16.34 12.09 7.18
C TRP A 260 -17.27 13.27 6.80
N GLY A 261 -17.19 13.75 5.55
CA GLY A 261 -18.21 14.61 4.98
C GLY A 261 -19.39 13.77 4.54
#